data_a8a33f89369f1c2d6d1c3f08624850a3
#
_entry.id   a8a33f89369f1c2d6d1c3f08624850a3
#
_cell.length_a   1.000
_cell.length_b   1.000
_cell.length_c   1.000
_cell.angle_alpha   90.00
_cell.angle_beta   90.00
_cell.angle_gamma   90.00
#
_symmetry.space_group_name_H-M   'P 1'
#
loop_
_entity.id
_entity.type
_entity.pdbx_description
1 polymer ?
#
loop_
_entity_poly.entity_id
_entity_poly.type
_entity_poly.pdbx_seq_one_letter_code
_entity_poly.pdbx_strand_id
1 'polypeptide(L)'
;MTDTSPRTEPADWATDQEVRWCPGCGDYSILTAMRMLMPELDVDRENTVFISGIGCAARFPYYMNTYGMHGIHGRAPAIATGLAMARPDLDIWVIGGDGDMMSIGGNHLIHALRRNVNIKILLFNNMIYGLTKGQFSPTSEVGKVTKSSPMGSLDSPFNPISVALGAEASFVARTHDMDRQHMMDMFRRAHEHKGAAIVEVFQNCNVFNDGAWEGITKKQNRDANLITLEHGQPIRFGADDEFGVVVDGGAAKVVSVADVGVDALLVHDEHKPDPSTAFMLSRLARGPFEPTPIGVFRATERIEYASSSTSQLAMAHDNQGSGDLAALLRSRGTWQV
;
A
#
# COMPACT_ATOMS: atom_id res chain seq x y z
N MET A 1 -35.52 3.49 3.57
CA MET A 1 -35.47 2.82 4.87
C MET A 1 -34.16 3.29 5.49
N THR A 2 -34.23 4.09 6.56
CA THR A 2 -33.02 4.50 7.29
C THR A 2 -32.52 3.27 8.04
N ASP A 3 -31.35 2.79 7.66
CA ASP A 3 -30.66 1.74 8.38
C ASP A 3 -30.43 2.22 9.82
N THR A 4 -31.04 1.52 10.78
CA THR A 4 -30.96 1.82 12.22
C THR A 4 -29.92 0.92 12.91
N SER A 5 -29.01 0.29 12.16
CA SER A 5 -27.92 -0.44 12.77
C SER A 5 -27.10 0.52 13.64
N PRO A 6 -26.78 0.19 14.90
CA PRO A 6 -25.96 1.06 15.73
C PRO A 6 -24.60 1.20 15.06
N ARG A 7 -24.17 2.46 14.84
CA ARG A 7 -22.81 2.74 14.34
C ARG A 7 -21.80 2.11 15.30
N THR A 8 -20.86 1.36 14.74
CA THR A 8 -19.76 0.81 15.55
C THR A 8 -18.83 1.93 16.03
N GLU A 9 -18.17 1.71 17.15
CA GLU A 9 -17.15 2.62 17.69
C GLU A 9 -15.74 2.02 17.45
N PRO A 10 -14.67 2.81 17.50
CA PRO A 10 -13.30 2.29 17.33
C PRO A 10 -12.94 1.13 18.26
N ALA A 11 -13.53 1.09 19.46
CA ALA A 11 -13.34 0.02 20.43
C ALA A 11 -13.92 -1.33 19.97
N ASP A 12 -15.00 -1.31 19.19
CA ASP A 12 -15.62 -2.53 18.66
C ASP A 12 -14.72 -3.28 17.66
N TRP A 13 -13.77 -2.55 17.05
CA TRP A 13 -12.79 -3.06 16.11
C TRP A 13 -11.50 -3.55 16.77
N ALA A 14 -11.41 -3.48 18.10
CA ALA A 14 -10.28 -3.97 18.86
C ALA A 14 -10.57 -5.38 19.41
N THR A 15 -9.57 -6.27 19.35
CA THR A 15 -9.61 -7.55 20.04
C THR A 15 -9.17 -7.40 21.50
N ASP A 16 -9.34 -8.47 22.29
CA ASP A 16 -8.84 -8.60 23.66
C ASP A 16 -7.33 -8.95 23.71
N GLN A 17 -6.69 -9.11 22.56
CA GLN A 17 -5.28 -9.47 22.50
C GLN A 17 -4.37 -8.31 22.86
N GLU A 18 -3.42 -8.57 23.74
CA GLU A 18 -2.37 -7.61 24.06
C GLU A 18 -1.47 -7.33 22.84
N VAL A 19 -1.31 -6.06 22.50
CA VAL A 19 -0.44 -5.66 21.39
C VAL A 19 1.03 -5.87 21.75
N ARG A 20 1.76 -6.66 20.96
CA ARG A 20 3.11 -7.15 21.22
C ARG A 20 4.19 -6.45 20.39
N TRP A 21 3.95 -5.27 19.91
CA TRP A 21 5.00 -4.44 19.30
C TRP A 21 5.88 -3.78 20.35
N CYS A 22 7.05 -3.32 19.92
CA CYS A 22 7.95 -2.56 20.80
C CYS A 22 7.27 -1.25 21.25
N PRO A 23 7.44 -0.82 22.51
CA PRO A 23 6.94 0.48 22.95
C PRO A 23 7.45 1.62 22.06
N GLY A 24 6.56 2.46 21.55
CA GLY A 24 6.90 3.58 20.64
C GLY A 24 7.06 3.20 19.16
N CYS A 25 6.77 1.96 18.77
CA CYS A 25 6.73 1.53 17.38
C CYS A 25 5.61 2.25 16.60
N GLY A 26 5.89 2.68 15.37
CA GLY A 26 4.91 3.33 14.49
C GLY A 26 3.69 2.47 14.16
N ASP A 27 3.80 1.14 14.25
CA ASP A 27 2.67 0.22 14.02
C ASP A 27 1.47 0.51 14.94
N TYR A 28 1.69 1.03 16.15
CA TYR A 28 0.60 1.46 17.05
C TYR A 28 -0.23 2.61 16.48
N SER A 29 0.44 3.56 15.84
CA SER A 29 -0.24 4.71 15.23
C SER A 29 -1.10 4.26 14.05
N ILE A 30 -0.57 3.35 13.21
CA ILE A 30 -1.27 2.80 12.05
C ILE A 30 -2.48 1.97 12.49
N LEU A 31 -2.33 1.11 13.51
CA LEU A 31 -3.44 0.34 14.08
C LEU A 31 -4.54 1.25 14.63
N THR A 32 -4.14 2.31 15.32
CA THR A 32 -5.08 3.29 15.89
C THR A 32 -5.84 4.01 14.76
N ALA A 33 -5.14 4.46 13.71
CA ALA A 33 -5.75 5.11 12.56
C ALA A 33 -6.79 4.19 11.87
N MET A 34 -6.44 2.91 11.69
CA MET A 34 -7.35 1.93 11.09
C MET A 34 -8.59 1.71 11.97
N ARG A 35 -8.43 1.49 13.28
CA ARG A 35 -9.56 1.31 14.19
C ARG A 35 -10.49 2.53 14.26
N MET A 36 -9.94 3.74 14.13
CA MET A 36 -10.73 4.97 14.08
C MET A 36 -11.47 5.11 12.75
N LEU A 37 -10.88 4.66 11.66
CA LEU A 37 -11.45 4.76 10.33
C LEU A 37 -12.59 3.76 10.09
N MET A 38 -12.48 2.52 10.57
CA MET A 38 -13.43 1.44 10.28
C MET A 38 -14.90 1.82 10.53
N PRO A 39 -15.27 2.48 11.67
CA PRO A 39 -16.64 2.94 11.88
C PRO A 39 -17.16 3.95 10.86
N GLU A 40 -16.25 4.64 10.16
CA GLU A 40 -16.60 5.68 9.18
C GLU A 40 -16.79 5.10 7.76
N LEU A 41 -16.30 3.87 7.50
CA LEU A 41 -16.35 3.23 6.19
C LEU A 41 -17.66 2.53 5.86
N ASP A 42 -18.59 2.43 6.83
CA ASP A 42 -19.87 1.74 6.69
C ASP A 42 -19.73 0.28 6.22
N VAL A 43 -18.77 -0.44 6.81
CA VAL A 43 -18.49 -1.86 6.53
C VAL A 43 -18.79 -2.72 7.76
N ASP A 44 -19.26 -3.94 7.52
CA ASP A 44 -19.50 -4.92 8.56
C ASP A 44 -18.19 -5.62 8.95
N ARG A 45 -17.98 -5.85 10.25
CA ARG A 45 -16.80 -6.58 10.76
C ARG A 45 -16.71 -7.99 10.20
N GLU A 46 -17.85 -8.68 10.06
CA GLU A 46 -17.97 -10.04 9.52
C GLU A 46 -17.72 -10.12 8.01
N ASN A 47 -17.77 -9.00 7.30
CA ASN A 47 -17.43 -8.89 5.88
C ASN A 47 -16.06 -8.27 5.64
N THR A 48 -15.34 -7.88 6.71
CA THR A 48 -14.00 -7.33 6.63
C THR A 48 -12.95 -8.37 7.00
N VAL A 49 -11.89 -8.49 6.19
CA VAL A 49 -10.83 -9.49 6.39
C VAL A 49 -9.45 -8.86 6.28
N PHE A 50 -8.63 -9.03 7.32
CA PHE A 50 -7.22 -8.63 7.29
C PHE A 50 -6.33 -9.84 7.02
N ILE A 51 -5.49 -9.77 5.98
CA ILE A 51 -4.58 -10.84 5.57
C ILE A 51 -3.15 -10.33 5.67
N SER A 52 -2.28 -11.07 6.34
CA SER A 52 -0.88 -10.69 6.50
C SER A 52 0.09 -11.82 6.18
N GLY A 53 1.32 -11.44 5.87
CA GLY A 53 2.47 -12.34 5.73
C GLY A 53 3.24 -12.51 7.05
N ILE A 54 4.54 -12.21 7.05
CA ILE A 54 5.43 -12.33 8.23
C ILE A 54 6.16 -11.02 8.46
N GLY A 55 6.33 -10.66 9.72
CA GLY A 55 7.03 -9.46 10.20
C GLY A 55 6.26 -8.78 11.34
N CYS A 56 6.76 -7.63 11.80
CA CYS A 56 6.09 -6.87 12.85
C CYS A 56 4.69 -6.41 12.39
N ALA A 57 4.61 -5.81 11.21
CA ALA A 57 3.35 -5.41 10.58
C ALA A 57 2.35 -6.56 10.47
N ALA A 58 2.83 -7.77 10.19
CA ALA A 58 1.99 -8.93 9.96
C ALA A 58 1.22 -9.43 11.20
N ARG A 59 1.52 -8.88 12.38
CA ARG A 59 0.72 -9.13 13.60
C ARG A 59 -0.62 -8.38 13.61
N PHE A 60 -0.81 -7.47 12.68
CA PHE A 60 -2.01 -6.60 12.61
C PHE A 60 -3.35 -7.36 12.71
N PRO A 61 -3.58 -8.50 12.01
CA PRO A 61 -4.84 -9.23 12.08
C PRO A 61 -5.18 -9.73 13.49
N TYR A 62 -4.20 -9.98 14.37
CA TYR A 62 -4.48 -10.38 15.76
C TYR A 62 -5.15 -9.27 16.59
N TYR A 63 -4.99 -8.03 16.16
CA TYR A 63 -5.41 -6.86 16.92
C TYR A 63 -6.70 -6.23 16.37
N MET A 64 -7.20 -6.70 15.22
CA MET A 64 -8.46 -6.26 14.62
C MET A 64 -9.57 -7.29 14.90
N ASN A 65 -10.70 -6.83 15.42
CA ASN A 65 -11.87 -7.67 15.72
C ASN A 65 -12.69 -7.94 14.45
N THR A 66 -12.05 -8.61 13.49
CA THR A 66 -12.59 -9.02 12.19
C THR A 66 -12.14 -10.45 11.88
N TYR A 67 -12.54 -11.00 10.75
CA TYR A 67 -11.85 -12.18 10.24
C TYR A 67 -10.42 -11.80 9.84
N GLY A 68 -9.48 -12.73 10.00
CA GLY A 68 -8.10 -12.51 9.69
C GLY A 68 -7.32 -13.78 9.33
N MET A 69 -6.28 -13.62 8.54
CA MET A 69 -5.34 -14.69 8.20
C MET A 69 -3.91 -14.18 8.37
N HIS A 70 -3.14 -14.85 9.23
CA HIS A 70 -1.69 -14.65 9.34
C HIS A 70 -1.02 -15.80 8.58
N GLY A 71 -0.51 -15.48 7.39
CA GLY A 71 -0.01 -16.47 6.45
C GLY A 71 1.50 -16.69 6.52
N ILE A 72 2.07 -17.10 5.39
CA ILE A 72 3.51 -17.34 5.21
C ILE A 72 4.16 -16.08 4.61
N HIS A 73 5.46 -15.93 4.84
CA HIS A 73 6.27 -14.80 4.37
C HIS A 73 6.07 -14.52 2.88
N GLY A 74 5.65 -13.31 2.56
CA GLY A 74 5.41 -12.80 1.21
C GLY A 74 4.20 -13.39 0.49
N ARG A 75 3.29 -14.10 1.18
CA ARG A 75 2.14 -14.77 0.52
C ARG A 75 0.81 -14.06 0.72
N ALA A 76 0.75 -13.03 1.52
CA ALA A 76 -0.48 -12.30 1.79
C ALA A 76 -1.19 -11.80 0.51
N PRO A 77 -0.53 -11.18 -0.50
CA PRO A 77 -1.20 -10.77 -1.73
C PRO A 77 -1.76 -11.95 -2.55
N ALA A 78 -1.11 -13.12 -2.52
CA ALA A 78 -1.59 -14.32 -3.21
C ALA A 78 -2.83 -14.90 -2.55
N ILE A 79 -2.83 -15.00 -1.21
CA ILE A 79 -3.97 -15.48 -0.41
C ILE A 79 -5.15 -14.52 -0.61
N ALA A 80 -4.92 -13.22 -0.50
CA ALA A 80 -5.92 -12.18 -0.70
C ALA A 80 -6.53 -12.23 -2.12
N THR A 81 -5.70 -12.47 -3.15
CA THR A 81 -6.18 -12.65 -4.52
C THR A 81 -7.14 -13.83 -4.60
N GLY A 82 -6.81 -14.97 -3.98
CA GLY A 82 -7.67 -16.14 -3.95
C GLY A 82 -9.00 -15.87 -3.22
N LEU A 83 -8.93 -15.17 -2.09
CA LEU A 83 -10.14 -14.81 -1.33
C LEU A 83 -11.04 -13.85 -2.12
N ALA A 84 -10.47 -12.80 -2.74
CA ALA A 84 -11.24 -11.84 -3.54
C ALA A 84 -11.92 -12.50 -4.75
N MET A 85 -11.29 -13.52 -5.35
CA MET A 85 -11.88 -14.30 -6.43
C MET A 85 -13.03 -15.21 -5.95
N ALA A 86 -12.92 -15.76 -4.75
CA ALA A 86 -13.91 -16.67 -4.17
C ALA A 86 -15.09 -15.93 -3.51
N ARG A 87 -14.82 -14.75 -2.93
CA ARG A 87 -15.77 -13.92 -2.18
C ARG A 87 -15.54 -12.43 -2.54
N PRO A 88 -16.02 -11.99 -3.71
CA PRO A 88 -15.83 -10.61 -4.19
C PRO A 88 -16.63 -9.57 -3.38
N ASP A 89 -17.50 -10.02 -2.50
CA ASP A 89 -18.32 -9.23 -1.57
C ASP A 89 -17.58 -8.80 -0.31
N LEU A 90 -16.40 -9.36 -0.03
CA LEU A 90 -15.62 -9.03 1.16
C LEU A 90 -14.75 -7.78 0.98
N ASP A 91 -14.62 -6.99 2.06
CA ASP A 91 -13.63 -5.93 2.18
C ASP A 91 -12.30 -6.52 2.66
N ILE A 92 -11.32 -6.59 1.76
CA ILE A 92 -10.07 -7.33 1.99
C ILE A 92 -8.89 -6.38 2.10
N TRP A 93 -8.26 -6.37 3.28
CA TRP A 93 -7.06 -5.60 3.59
C TRP A 93 -5.85 -6.52 3.70
N VAL A 94 -4.77 -6.15 3.03
CA VAL A 94 -3.50 -6.89 3.01
C VAL A 94 -2.44 -6.09 3.73
N ILE A 95 -1.89 -6.65 4.80
CA ILE A 95 -0.91 -5.97 5.64
C ILE A 95 0.43 -6.68 5.53
N GLY A 96 1.48 -5.92 5.27
CA GLY A 96 2.84 -6.46 5.31
C GLY A 96 3.92 -5.39 5.34
N GLY A 97 5.08 -5.76 5.83
CA GLY A 97 6.26 -4.91 5.81
C GLY A 97 6.93 -4.88 4.43
N ASP A 98 7.81 -3.91 4.24
CA ASP A 98 8.66 -3.78 3.06
C ASP A 98 9.47 -5.07 2.80
N GLY A 99 10.06 -5.67 3.83
CA GLY A 99 10.78 -6.93 3.73
C GLY A 99 9.89 -8.11 3.35
N ASP A 100 8.62 -8.12 3.76
CA ASP A 100 7.66 -9.17 3.43
C ASP A 100 7.18 -9.06 1.98
N MET A 101 6.75 -7.86 1.57
CA MET A 101 6.11 -7.65 0.28
C MET A 101 7.09 -7.38 -0.86
N MET A 102 8.26 -6.79 -0.60
CA MET A 102 9.22 -6.39 -1.63
C MET A 102 10.37 -7.38 -1.83
N SER A 103 10.53 -8.37 -0.93
CA SER A 103 11.48 -9.48 -1.07
C SER A 103 10.78 -10.69 -1.69
N ILE A 104 10.60 -11.76 -0.92
CA ILE A 104 9.95 -13.00 -1.40
C ILE A 104 8.50 -12.79 -1.88
N GLY A 105 7.83 -11.75 -1.41
CA GLY A 105 6.47 -11.37 -1.81
C GLY A 105 6.37 -10.59 -3.13
N GLY A 106 7.48 -10.07 -3.67
CA GLY A 106 7.49 -9.13 -4.80
C GLY A 106 6.72 -9.62 -6.02
N ASN A 107 6.88 -10.88 -6.39
CA ASN A 107 6.15 -11.47 -7.51
C ASN A 107 4.62 -11.47 -7.28
N HIS A 108 4.17 -11.80 -6.06
CA HIS A 108 2.74 -11.84 -5.74
C HIS A 108 2.14 -10.43 -5.68
N LEU A 109 2.89 -9.46 -5.14
CA LEU A 109 2.51 -8.06 -5.12
C LEU A 109 2.31 -7.53 -6.55
N ILE A 110 3.31 -7.68 -7.43
CA ILE A 110 3.25 -7.26 -8.83
C ILE A 110 2.03 -7.87 -9.53
N HIS A 111 1.79 -9.17 -9.36
CA HIS A 111 0.67 -9.85 -10.02
C HIS A 111 -0.70 -9.47 -9.47
N ALA A 112 -0.84 -9.18 -8.18
CA ALA A 112 -2.09 -8.65 -7.62
C ALA A 112 -2.42 -7.26 -8.18
N LEU A 113 -1.42 -6.37 -8.23
CA LEU A 113 -1.55 -5.01 -8.76
C LEU A 113 -1.89 -5.00 -10.26
N ARG A 114 -1.13 -5.73 -11.09
CA ARG A 114 -1.36 -5.76 -12.55
C ARG A 114 -2.70 -6.35 -12.95
N ARG A 115 -3.22 -7.31 -12.16
CA ARG A 115 -4.56 -7.89 -12.36
C ARG A 115 -5.68 -6.99 -11.89
N ASN A 116 -5.37 -5.97 -11.14
CA ASN A 116 -6.35 -5.08 -10.53
C ASN A 116 -7.37 -5.82 -9.66
N VAL A 117 -6.89 -6.72 -8.81
CA VAL A 117 -7.72 -7.46 -7.86
C VAL A 117 -8.25 -6.50 -6.80
N ASN A 118 -9.54 -6.57 -6.46
CA ASN A 118 -10.13 -5.65 -5.48
C ASN A 118 -9.65 -5.97 -4.04
N ILE A 119 -8.47 -5.50 -3.71
CA ILE A 119 -7.82 -5.61 -2.38
C ILE A 119 -7.11 -4.30 -2.02
N LYS A 120 -7.02 -4.02 -0.73
CA LYS A 120 -6.39 -2.82 -0.17
C LYS A 120 -5.09 -3.22 0.51
N ILE A 121 -3.96 -2.84 -0.08
CA ILE A 121 -2.62 -3.24 0.37
C ILE A 121 -1.99 -2.10 1.18
N LEU A 122 -1.68 -2.34 2.45
CA LEU A 122 -0.91 -1.44 3.29
C LEU A 122 0.51 -2.00 3.44
N LEU A 123 1.47 -1.32 2.84
CA LEU A 123 2.88 -1.65 2.89
C LEU A 123 3.57 -0.77 3.95
N PHE A 124 3.91 -1.34 5.10
CA PHE A 124 4.62 -0.65 6.18
C PHE A 124 6.11 -0.63 5.87
N ASN A 125 6.63 0.54 5.55
CA ASN A 125 8.02 0.70 5.15
C ASN A 125 8.85 1.34 6.26
N ASN A 126 9.67 0.55 6.93
CA ASN A 126 10.62 0.98 7.95
C ASN A 126 12.09 0.74 7.55
N MET A 127 12.34 0.31 6.33
CA MET A 127 13.67 0.05 5.76
C MET A 127 14.53 -0.93 6.60
N ILE A 128 13.89 -1.88 7.30
CA ILE A 128 14.60 -2.87 8.11
C ILE A 128 13.74 -4.12 8.37
N TYR A 129 14.34 -5.31 8.46
CA TYR A 129 13.69 -6.49 9.03
C TYR A 129 13.70 -6.38 10.55
N GLY A 130 12.63 -5.82 11.15
CA GLY A 130 12.55 -5.61 12.61
C GLY A 130 12.36 -6.90 13.41
N LEU A 131 11.44 -7.77 12.97
CA LEU A 131 11.09 -9.01 13.68
C LEU A 131 12.31 -9.92 13.90
N THR A 132 13.19 -10.02 12.93
CA THR A 132 14.41 -10.84 12.96
C THR A 132 15.62 -10.12 13.53
N LYS A 133 15.41 -8.95 14.15
CA LYS A 133 16.37 -8.15 14.90
C LYS A 133 17.38 -7.35 14.07
N GLY A 134 16.94 -6.80 12.93
CA GLY A 134 17.63 -5.69 12.28
C GLY A 134 18.53 -6.07 11.10
N GLN A 135 18.10 -6.94 10.21
CA GLN A 135 18.74 -7.12 8.91
C GLN A 135 18.27 -6.03 7.94
N PHE A 136 19.11 -5.65 6.96
CA PHE A 136 18.68 -4.75 5.91
C PHE A 136 17.55 -5.36 5.09
N SER A 137 16.58 -4.55 4.70
CA SER A 137 15.42 -4.92 3.89
C SER A 137 15.61 -4.49 2.43
N PRO A 138 14.74 -4.89 1.50
CA PRO A 138 14.83 -4.46 0.10
C PRO A 138 14.72 -2.94 -0.13
N THR A 139 14.26 -2.19 0.87
CA THR A 139 14.15 -0.72 0.80
C THR A 139 15.24 0.00 1.58
N SER A 140 16.12 -0.74 2.26
CA SER A 140 17.26 -0.18 3.01
C SER A 140 18.25 0.51 2.06
N GLU A 141 18.84 1.59 2.51
CA GLU A 141 19.85 2.34 1.78
C GLU A 141 21.11 1.51 1.51
N VAL A 142 21.78 1.82 0.40
CA VAL A 142 23.10 1.25 0.09
C VAL A 142 24.09 1.59 1.22
N GLY A 143 24.85 0.61 1.65
CA GLY A 143 25.81 0.79 2.74
C GLY A 143 25.22 0.63 4.13
N LYS A 144 23.92 0.26 4.28
CA LYS A 144 23.32 -0.01 5.59
C LYS A 144 24.09 -1.05 6.35
N VAL A 145 24.72 -0.64 7.45
CA VAL A 145 25.45 -1.54 8.34
C VAL A 145 24.47 -2.18 9.33
N THR A 146 24.51 -3.50 9.40
CA THR A 146 23.73 -4.29 10.36
C THR A 146 24.60 -5.39 10.97
N LYS A 147 24.11 -6.08 12.00
CA LYS A 147 24.85 -7.20 12.60
C LYS A 147 25.16 -8.32 11.62
N SER A 148 24.27 -8.56 10.64
CA SER A 148 24.47 -9.57 9.59
C SER A 148 25.21 -9.04 8.36
N SER A 149 25.35 -7.73 8.24
CA SER A 149 26.03 -7.05 7.11
C SER A 149 26.99 -5.98 7.65
N PRO A 150 28.08 -6.40 8.31
CA PRO A 150 29.00 -5.48 8.99
C PRO A 150 29.78 -4.56 8.02
N MET A 151 29.86 -4.93 6.73
CA MET A 151 30.49 -4.13 5.68
C MET A 151 29.49 -3.24 4.93
N GLY A 152 28.21 -3.25 5.33
CA GLY A 152 27.12 -2.54 4.69
C GLY A 152 26.41 -3.37 3.60
N SER A 153 25.18 -2.96 3.27
CA SER A 153 24.40 -3.54 2.16
C SER A 153 24.93 -3.07 0.80
N LEU A 154 24.91 -3.97 -0.19
CA LEU A 154 25.31 -3.64 -1.58
C LEU A 154 24.09 -3.42 -2.49
N ASP A 155 22.92 -3.83 -2.05
CA ASP A 155 21.69 -3.81 -2.85
C ASP A 155 21.20 -2.36 -3.03
N SER A 156 20.80 -2.03 -4.26
CA SER A 156 20.09 -0.80 -4.53
C SER A 156 18.65 -0.91 -4.01
N PRO A 157 18.16 0.06 -3.23
CA PRO A 157 16.84 -0.02 -2.64
C PRO A 157 15.73 0.03 -3.68
N PHE A 158 14.70 -0.78 -3.48
CA PHE A 158 13.42 -0.60 -4.17
C PHE A 158 12.74 0.69 -3.70
N ASN A 159 12.09 1.36 -4.66
CA ASN A 159 11.09 2.37 -4.36
C ASN A 159 9.70 1.73 -4.54
N PRO A 160 8.93 1.50 -3.46
CA PRO A 160 7.65 0.79 -3.54
C PRO A 160 6.63 1.45 -4.47
N ILE A 161 6.57 2.79 -4.49
CA ILE A 161 5.70 3.54 -5.40
C ILE A 161 6.09 3.30 -6.86
N SER A 162 7.40 3.39 -7.18
CA SER A 162 7.88 3.12 -8.55
C SER A 162 7.57 1.70 -9.00
N VAL A 163 7.71 0.69 -8.11
CA VAL A 163 7.37 -0.71 -8.41
C VAL A 163 5.87 -0.87 -8.64
N ALA A 164 5.04 -0.26 -7.81
CA ALA A 164 3.58 -0.32 -7.95
C ALA A 164 3.11 0.33 -9.26
N LEU A 165 3.66 1.49 -9.62
CA LEU A 165 3.38 2.17 -10.89
C LEU A 165 3.86 1.34 -12.09
N GLY A 166 5.06 0.73 -12.01
CA GLY A 166 5.57 -0.19 -13.02
C GLY A 166 4.77 -1.48 -13.17
N ALA A 167 4.04 -1.88 -12.13
CA ALA A 167 3.06 -2.97 -12.16
C ALA A 167 1.67 -2.51 -12.63
N GLU A 168 1.51 -1.26 -13.07
CA GLU A 168 0.25 -0.67 -13.52
C GLU A 168 -0.85 -0.66 -12.44
N ALA A 169 -0.48 -0.47 -11.16
CA ALA A 169 -1.47 -0.33 -10.10
C ALA A 169 -2.42 0.84 -10.37
N SER A 170 -3.71 0.63 -10.16
CA SER A 170 -4.75 1.62 -10.45
C SER A 170 -4.89 2.67 -9.35
N PHE A 171 -4.53 2.33 -8.10
CA PHE A 171 -4.43 3.27 -6.99
C PHE A 171 -3.09 3.12 -6.28
N VAL A 172 -2.34 4.21 -6.16
CA VAL A 172 -1.02 4.26 -5.53
C VAL A 172 -0.92 5.50 -4.66
N ALA A 173 -0.70 5.32 -3.37
CA ALA A 173 -0.57 6.42 -2.42
C ALA A 173 0.57 6.20 -1.43
N ARG A 174 0.99 7.27 -0.75
CA ARG A 174 1.98 7.25 0.33
C ARG A 174 1.55 8.13 1.48
N THR A 175 1.85 7.69 2.70
CA THR A 175 1.64 8.43 3.94
C THR A 175 2.73 8.09 4.95
N HIS A 176 2.63 8.61 6.17
CA HIS A 176 3.55 8.28 7.27
C HIS A 176 2.82 8.16 8.61
N ASP A 177 3.39 7.44 9.56
CA ASP A 177 2.80 7.05 10.84
C ASP A 177 2.60 8.21 11.85
N MET A 178 3.17 9.38 11.58
CA MET A 178 3.07 10.55 12.45
C MET A 178 1.90 11.49 12.12
N ASP A 179 1.23 11.30 10.96
CA ASP A 179 0.05 12.08 10.58
C ASP A 179 -1.18 11.16 10.46
N ARG A 180 -1.91 11.05 11.58
CA ARG A 180 -3.08 10.17 11.67
C ARG A 180 -4.17 10.57 10.68
N GLN A 181 -4.44 11.87 10.53
CA GLN A 181 -5.51 12.32 9.65
C GLN A 181 -5.19 12.01 8.20
N HIS A 182 -3.98 12.32 7.75
CA HIS A 182 -3.54 11.99 6.40
C HIS A 182 -3.53 10.47 6.15
N MET A 183 -3.13 9.63 7.16
CA MET A 183 -3.24 8.18 7.03
C MET A 183 -4.70 7.74 6.83
N MET A 184 -5.62 8.22 7.65
CA MET A 184 -7.05 7.88 7.54
C MET A 184 -7.62 8.28 6.18
N ASP A 185 -7.24 9.44 5.66
CA ASP A 185 -7.68 9.91 4.35
C ASP A 185 -7.14 9.01 3.21
N MET A 186 -5.87 8.60 3.27
CA MET A 186 -5.29 7.67 2.29
C MET A 186 -5.95 6.28 2.36
N PHE A 187 -6.24 5.78 3.56
CA PHE A 187 -6.89 4.48 3.74
C PHE A 187 -8.35 4.53 3.27
N ARG A 188 -9.10 5.61 3.58
CA ARG A 188 -10.46 5.82 3.08
C ARG A 188 -10.48 5.83 1.56
N ARG A 189 -9.61 6.60 0.92
CA ARG A 189 -9.51 6.66 -0.54
C ARG A 189 -9.11 5.33 -1.16
N ALA A 190 -8.24 4.56 -0.50
CA ALA A 190 -7.89 3.20 -0.91
C ALA A 190 -9.10 2.26 -0.80
N HIS A 191 -9.91 2.37 0.26
CA HIS A 191 -11.14 1.60 0.43
C HIS A 191 -12.17 1.89 -0.67
N GLU A 192 -12.42 3.16 -0.97
CA GLU A 192 -13.37 3.61 -1.98
C GLU A 192 -12.97 3.19 -3.40
N HIS A 193 -11.67 2.96 -3.63
CA HIS A 193 -11.16 2.56 -4.93
C HIS A 193 -11.58 1.14 -5.31
N LYS A 194 -12.15 0.97 -6.52
CA LYS A 194 -12.53 -0.33 -7.08
C LYS A 194 -11.36 -0.95 -7.82
N GLY A 195 -10.75 -1.96 -7.22
CA GLY A 195 -9.57 -2.64 -7.74
C GLY A 195 -8.41 -2.66 -6.73
N ALA A 196 -7.21 -2.88 -7.23
CA ALA A 196 -6.01 -2.96 -6.40
C ALA A 196 -5.56 -1.57 -5.94
N ALA A 197 -5.64 -1.32 -4.64
CA ALA A 197 -5.08 -0.13 -4.02
C ALA A 197 -3.84 -0.50 -3.21
N ILE A 198 -2.78 0.30 -3.32
CA ILE A 198 -1.58 0.20 -2.48
C ILE A 198 -1.28 1.54 -1.82
N VAL A 199 -1.10 1.50 -0.50
CA VAL A 199 -0.66 2.62 0.31
C VAL A 199 0.64 2.25 0.99
N GLU A 200 1.73 2.91 0.63
CA GLU A 200 2.98 2.86 1.37
C GLU A 200 2.86 3.74 2.61
N VAL A 201 3.11 3.15 3.78
CA VAL A 201 3.13 3.88 5.05
C VAL A 201 4.55 3.91 5.57
N PHE A 202 5.20 5.07 5.56
CA PHE A 202 6.46 5.25 6.23
C PHE A 202 6.29 5.08 7.73
N GLN A 203 6.96 4.07 8.28
CA GLN A 203 6.79 3.61 9.65
C GLN A 203 8.12 3.67 10.39
N ASN A 204 8.13 4.22 11.59
CA ASN A 204 9.33 4.28 12.41
C ASN A 204 9.53 3.00 13.23
N CYS A 205 10.64 2.30 12.96
CA CYS A 205 11.11 1.19 13.82
C CYS A 205 12.10 1.73 14.84
N ASN A 206 11.61 2.17 16.01
CA ASN A 206 12.40 2.84 17.04
C ASN A 206 13.47 1.99 17.72
N VAL A 207 13.54 0.68 17.39
CA VAL A 207 14.54 -0.24 17.97
C VAL A 207 15.68 -0.55 17.00
N PHE A 208 15.39 -0.73 15.72
CA PHE A 208 16.38 -1.21 14.75
C PHE A 208 16.69 -0.20 13.63
N ASN A 209 15.82 0.81 13.44
CA ASN A 209 16.01 1.85 12.43
C ASN A 209 15.31 3.15 12.84
N ASP A 210 15.59 3.62 14.05
CA ASP A 210 14.98 4.83 14.60
C ASP A 210 15.38 6.06 13.78
N GLY A 211 14.39 6.91 13.52
CA GLY A 211 14.60 8.16 12.78
C GLY A 211 14.75 8.00 11.26
N ALA A 212 14.49 6.83 10.69
CA ALA A 212 14.60 6.59 9.25
C ALA A 212 13.84 7.62 8.39
N TRP A 213 12.76 8.20 8.92
CA TRP A 213 11.90 9.17 8.23
C TRP A 213 11.89 10.56 8.89
N GLU A 214 12.91 10.88 9.70
CA GLU A 214 12.99 12.17 10.41
C GLU A 214 13.00 13.38 9.47
N GLY A 215 13.49 13.21 8.24
CA GLY A 215 13.52 14.27 7.23
C GLY A 215 12.14 14.84 6.91
N ILE A 216 11.10 14.03 6.99
CA ILE A 216 9.72 14.41 6.65
C ILE A 216 8.77 14.40 7.86
N THR A 217 9.16 13.78 8.98
CA THR A 217 8.28 13.64 10.15
C THR A 217 8.60 14.63 11.25
N LYS A 218 9.87 15.01 11.44
CA LYS A 218 10.26 16.02 12.42
C LYS A 218 9.95 17.44 11.93
N LYS A 219 9.28 18.23 12.78
CA LYS A 219 8.84 19.60 12.47
C LYS A 219 9.96 20.47 11.87
N GLN A 220 11.17 20.36 12.37
CA GLN A 220 12.32 21.16 11.91
C GLN A 220 12.78 20.86 10.47
N ASN A 221 12.46 19.67 9.95
CA ASN A 221 12.88 19.20 8.62
C ASN A 221 11.72 19.12 7.64
N ARG A 222 10.50 18.95 8.18
CA ARG A 222 9.31 18.61 7.40
C ARG A 222 9.02 19.64 6.32
N ASP A 223 9.03 20.90 6.66
CA ASP A 223 8.64 21.97 5.73
C ASP A 223 9.56 22.01 4.50
N ALA A 224 10.86 21.69 4.66
CA ALA A 224 11.82 21.64 3.56
C ALA A 224 11.77 20.34 2.73
N ASN A 225 11.16 19.26 3.25
CA ASN A 225 11.28 17.95 2.62
C ASN A 225 9.93 17.25 2.34
N LEU A 226 8.84 17.66 2.96
CA LEU A 226 7.54 17.04 2.74
C LEU A 226 6.80 17.74 1.61
N ILE A 227 6.45 16.99 0.57
CA ILE A 227 5.62 17.44 -0.55
C ILE A 227 4.26 16.77 -0.43
N THR A 228 3.20 17.53 -0.18
CA THR A 228 1.84 17.00 -0.20
C THR A 228 1.26 17.10 -1.61
N LEU A 229 0.89 15.96 -2.19
CA LEU A 229 0.26 15.90 -3.51
C LEU A 229 -1.24 16.17 -3.39
N GLU A 230 -1.72 17.23 -4.01
CA GLU A 230 -3.13 17.59 -4.08
C GLU A 230 -3.58 17.66 -5.54
N HIS A 231 -4.64 16.91 -5.86
CA HIS A 231 -5.17 16.88 -7.23
C HIS A 231 -5.57 18.27 -7.73
N GLY A 232 -5.15 18.61 -8.94
CA GLY A 232 -5.47 19.89 -9.59
C GLY A 232 -4.66 21.07 -9.06
N GLN A 233 -3.73 20.88 -8.10
CA GLN A 233 -2.91 21.96 -7.55
C GLN A 233 -1.48 21.92 -8.11
N PRO A 234 -0.85 23.11 -8.30
CA PRO A 234 0.59 23.17 -8.55
C PRO A 234 1.34 22.62 -7.33
N ILE A 235 2.32 21.74 -7.57
CA ILE A 235 3.10 21.12 -6.49
C ILE A 235 4.05 22.16 -5.90
N ARG A 236 3.76 22.57 -4.65
CA ARG A 236 4.57 23.51 -3.86
C ARG A 236 4.82 22.95 -2.48
N PHE A 237 5.91 23.36 -1.85
CA PHE A 237 6.25 23.00 -0.47
C PHE A 237 7.27 24.03 0.09
N GLY A 238 7.62 23.88 1.36
CA GLY A 238 8.40 24.86 2.10
C GLY A 238 7.52 25.59 3.11
N ALA A 239 8.15 26.30 4.04
CA ALA A 239 7.42 27.03 5.09
C ALA A 239 6.50 28.13 4.52
N ASP A 240 6.94 28.76 3.41
CA ASP A 240 6.25 29.83 2.72
C ASP A 240 5.95 29.46 1.24
N ASP A 241 5.81 28.16 0.93
CA ASP A 241 5.63 27.62 -0.43
C ASP A 241 6.73 28.08 -1.41
N GLU A 242 7.95 28.25 -0.92
CA GLU A 242 9.08 28.81 -1.68
C GLU A 242 9.69 27.83 -2.68
N PHE A 243 9.39 26.52 -2.56
CA PHE A 243 9.84 25.49 -3.47
C PHE A 243 8.68 24.92 -4.28
N GLY A 244 8.97 24.49 -5.49
CA GLY A 244 8.00 23.82 -6.35
C GLY A 244 8.64 22.73 -7.19
N VAL A 245 7.81 21.96 -7.91
CA VAL A 245 8.27 20.91 -8.79
C VAL A 245 7.98 21.26 -10.24
N VAL A 246 8.98 21.10 -11.10
CA VAL A 246 8.84 21.21 -12.56
C VAL A 246 9.24 19.89 -13.23
N VAL A 247 8.86 19.71 -14.49
CA VAL A 247 9.33 18.61 -15.33
C VAL A 247 10.34 19.17 -16.33
N ASP A 248 11.56 18.69 -16.25
CA ASP A 248 12.63 19.07 -17.18
C ASP A 248 13.41 17.83 -17.65
N GLY A 249 13.53 17.66 -18.96
CA GLY A 249 14.22 16.53 -19.58
C GLY A 249 13.63 15.16 -19.21
N GLY A 250 12.32 15.08 -18.92
CA GLY A 250 11.65 13.84 -18.52
C GLY A 250 11.86 13.44 -17.05
N ALA A 251 12.33 14.36 -16.21
CA ALA A 251 12.50 14.18 -14.78
C ALA A 251 11.79 15.26 -13.97
N ALA A 252 11.28 14.91 -12.80
CA ALA A 252 10.79 15.87 -11.83
C ALA A 252 12.01 16.53 -11.14
N LYS A 253 11.99 17.85 -11.04
CA LYS A 253 13.05 18.64 -10.38
C LYS A 253 12.42 19.63 -9.43
N VAL A 254 13.08 19.82 -8.28
CA VAL A 254 12.74 20.88 -7.33
C VAL A 254 13.40 22.17 -7.78
N VAL A 255 12.64 23.26 -7.75
CA VAL A 255 13.05 24.61 -8.13
C VAL A 255 12.56 25.64 -7.10
N SER A 256 13.18 26.81 -7.07
CA SER A 256 12.66 27.96 -6.35
C SER A 256 11.47 28.55 -7.14
N VAL A 257 10.34 28.76 -6.48
CA VAL A 257 9.16 29.39 -7.09
C VAL A 257 9.44 30.81 -7.55
N ALA A 258 10.31 31.53 -6.82
CA ALA A 258 10.71 32.88 -7.17
C ALA A 258 11.47 32.96 -8.52
N ASP A 259 12.17 31.88 -8.91
CA ASP A 259 12.95 31.85 -10.15
C ASP A 259 12.11 31.51 -11.38
N VAL A 260 11.06 30.69 -11.23
CA VAL A 260 10.32 30.16 -12.38
C VAL A 260 8.86 30.65 -12.46
N GLY A 261 8.29 31.11 -11.35
CA GLY A 261 6.89 31.47 -11.22
C GLY A 261 5.96 30.25 -11.03
N VAL A 262 4.79 30.47 -10.42
CA VAL A 262 3.82 29.41 -10.11
C VAL A 262 3.28 28.73 -11.37
N ASP A 263 3.10 29.47 -12.45
CA ASP A 263 2.54 28.97 -13.73
C ASP A 263 3.46 27.94 -14.43
N ALA A 264 4.73 27.89 -14.07
CA ALA A 264 5.69 26.92 -14.61
C ALA A 264 5.70 25.60 -13.84
N LEU A 265 5.05 25.55 -12.67
CA LEU A 265 5.06 24.36 -11.80
C LEU A 265 4.20 23.24 -12.37
N LEU A 266 4.59 22.02 -12.06
CA LEU A 266 3.81 20.84 -12.37
C LEU A 266 2.50 20.86 -11.55
N VAL A 267 1.35 20.86 -12.26
CA VAL A 267 0.04 20.63 -11.66
C VAL A 267 -0.15 19.12 -11.50
N HIS A 268 -0.44 18.69 -10.28
CA HIS A 268 -0.64 17.28 -10.00
C HIS A 268 -1.99 16.79 -10.53
N ASP A 269 -1.97 15.71 -11.31
CA ASP A 269 -3.15 15.02 -11.81
C ASP A 269 -3.05 13.52 -11.48
N GLU A 270 -3.74 13.12 -10.42
CA GLU A 270 -3.77 11.72 -9.96
C GLU A 270 -4.58 10.79 -10.88
N HIS A 271 -5.47 11.36 -11.71
CA HIS A 271 -6.32 10.61 -12.65
C HIS A 271 -5.70 10.42 -14.02
N LYS A 272 -4.47 10.88 -14.20
CA LYS A 272 -3.77 10.73 -15.49
C LYS A 272 -3.60 9.26 -15.85
N PRO A 273 -4.11 8.81 -17.04
CA PRO A 273 -4.03 7.40 -17.44
C PRO A 273 -2.58 6.90 -17.56
N ASP A 274 -1.69 7.71 -18.12
CA ASP A 274 -0.27 7.41 -18.24
C ASP A 274 0.44 7.64 -16.90
N PRO A 275 1.14 6.62 -16.35
CA PRO A 275 1.78 6.72 -15.04
C PRO A 275 3.11 7.51 -15.03
N SER A 276 3.58 8.01 -16.17
CA SER A 276 4.93 8.63 -16.30
C SER A 276 5.14 9.79 -15.32
N THR A 277 4.14 10.67 -15.15
CA THR A 277 4.23 11.79 -14.21
C THR A 277 4.32 11.30 -12.77
N ALA A 278 3.46 10.36 -12.38
CA ALA A 278 3.49 9.74 -11.05
C ALA A 278 4.83 9.03 -10.80
N PHE A 279 5.37 8.34 -11.81
CA PHE A 279 6.67 7.68 -11.73
C PHE A 279 7.81 8.70 -11.53
N MET A 280 7.82 9.81 -12.28
CA MET A 280 8.80 10.88 -12.07
C MET A 280 8.72 11.45 -10.65
N LEU A 281 7.52 11.71 -10.14
CA LEU A 281 7.32 12.19 -8.76
C LEU A 281 7.82 11.18 -7.73
N SER A 282 7.59 9.88 -7.94
CA SER A 282 8.09 8.85 -7.03
C SER A 282 9.61 8.81 -6.92
N ARG A 283 10.33 9.34 -7.91
CA ARG A 283 11.80 9.37 -7.98
C ARG A 283 12.43 10.62 -7.34
N LEU A 284 11.65 11.57 -6.84
CA LEU A 284 12.17 12.70 -6.06
C LEU A 284 12.77 12.23 -4.73
N ALA A 285 12.10 11.31 -4.04
CA ALA A 285 12.58 10.74 -2.78
C ALA A 285 13.76 9.77 -3.02
N ARG A 286 14.98 10.26 -2.90
CA ARG A 286 16.22 9.46 -3.05
C ARG A 286 16.93 9.18 -1.74
N GLY A 287 16.54 9.87 -0.66
CA GLY A 287 17.13 9.73 0.67
C GLY A 287 16.22 10.30 1.76
N PRO A 288 16.54 10.03 3.03
CA PRO A 288 15.67 10.37 4.16
C PRO A 288 15.50 11.88 4.43
N PHE A 289 16.38 12.71 3.86
CA PHE A 289 16.36 14.19 3.99
C PHE A 289 16.18 14.87 2.63
N GLU A 290 15.65 14.16 1.65
CA GLU A 290 15.33 14.74 0.34
C GLU A 290 13.83 14.99 0.21
N PRO A 291 13.41 15.92 -0.67
CA PRO A 291 12.01 16.22 -0.92
C PRO A 291 11.22 14.96 -1.27
N THR A 292 10.25 14.62 -0.44
CA THR A 292 9.53 13.35 -0.51
C THR A 292 8.03 13.59 -0.68
N PRO A 293 7.45 13.21 -1.83
CA PRO A 293 6.02 13.30 -2.05
C PRO A 293 5.23 12.28 -1.22
N ILE A 294 4.14 12.75 -0.59
CA ILE A 294 3.08 11.95 0.02
C ILE A 294 1.73 12.32 -0.60
N GLY A 295 0.70 11.52 -0.35
CA GLY A 295 -0.61 11.68 -0.96
C GLY A 295 -0.84 10.63 -2.05
N VAL A 296 -1.82 10.86 -2.91
CA VAL A 296 -2.16 9.96 -4.00
C VAL A 296 -1.36 10.30 -5.24
N PHE A 297 -0.55 9.36 -5.70
CA PHE A 297 0.25 9.48 -6.93
C PHE A 297 -0.59 9.16 -8.17
N ARG A 298 -1.49 8.18 -8.06
CA ARG A 298 -2.36 7.69 -9.14
C ARG A 298 -3.65 7.14 -8.57
N ALA A 299 -4.78 7.49 -9.19
CA ALA A 299 -6.11 6.95 -8.94
C ALA A 299 -6.88 6.88 -10.27
N THR A 300 -6.78 5.75 -10.96
CA THR A 300 -7.38 5.55 -12.30
C THR A 300 -8.35 4.40 -12.31
N GLU A 301 -9.42 4.51 -13.06
CA GLU A 301 -10.37 3.42 -13.23
C GLU A 301 -9.79 2.33 -14.14
N ARG A 302 -9.87 1.10 -13.68
CA ARG A 302 -9.53 -0.10 -14.45
C ARG A 302 -10.54 -1.20 -14.16
N ILE A 303 -10.79 -2.05 -15.13
CA ILE A 303 -11.69 -3.20 -14.94
C ILE A 303 -11.12 -4.10 -13.85
N GLU A 304 -11.93 -4.45 -12.86
CA GLU A 304 -11.58 -5.32 -11.76
C GLU A 304 -11.55 -6.79 -12.22
N TYR A 305 -10.57 -7.54 -11.73
CA TYR A 305 -10.26 -8.90 -12.23
C TYR A 305 -11.36 -9.92 -11.92
N ALA A 306 -11.93 -9.92 -10.71
CA ALA A 306 -12.97 -10.88 -10.32
C ALA A 306 -14.25 -10.65 -11.12
N SER A 307 -14.65 -9.39 -11.33
CA SER A 307 -15.80 -9.01 -12.16
C SER A 307 -15.62 -9.47 -13.60
N SER A 308 -14.41 -9.28 -14.17
CA SER A 308 -14.09 -9.77 -15.53
C SER A 308 -14.18 -11.29 -15.62
N SER A 309 -13.63 -11.99 -14.62
CA SER A 309 -13.66 -13.45 -14.56
C SER A 309 -15.11 -14.00 -14.45
N THR A 310 -15.92 -13.39 -13.59
CA THR A 310 -17.33 -13.75 -13.44
C THR A 310 -18.11 -13.54 -14.74
N SER A 311 -17.89 -12.40 -15.40
CA SER A 311 -18.52 -12.11 -16.70
C SER A 311 -18.09 -13.11 -17.77
N GLN A 312 -16.81 -13.48 -17.81
CA GLN A 312 -16.29 -14.47 -18.76
C GLN A 312 -16.91 -15.87 -18.53
N LEU A 313 -17.07 -16.26 -17.25
CA LEU A 313 -17.72 -17.53 -16.90
C LEU A 313 -19.21 -17.54 -17.30
N ALA A 314 -19.92 -16.43 -17.05
CA ALA A 314 -21.33 -16.30 -17.46
C ALA A 314 -21.45 -16.41 -18.99
N MET A 315 -20.63 -15.70 -19.75
CA MET A 315 -20.61 -15.79 -21.22
C MET A 315 -20.30 -17.22 -21.71
N ALA A 316 -19.36 -17.91 -21.06
CA ALA A 316 -19.03 -19.28 -21.43
C ALA A 316 -20.21 -20.22 -21.16
N HIS A 317 -20.89 -20.05 -20.02
CA HIS A 317 -22.09 -20.82 -19.66
C HIS A 317 -23.23 -20.58 -20.65
N ASP A 318 -23.48 -19.33 -21.03
CA ASP A 318 -24.54 -18.97 -21.99
C ASP A 318 -24.27 -19.54 -23.38
N ASN A 319 -23.01 -19.55 -23.83
CA ASN A 319 -22.63 -20.01 -25.16
C ASN A 319 -22.47 -21.53 -25.26
N GLN A 320 -22.05 -22.22 -24.18
CA GLN A 320 -21.64 -23.63 -24.21
C GLN A 320 -22.52 -24.53 -23.27
N GLY A 321 -23.39 -23.91 -22.48
CA GLY A 321 -24.17 -24.58 -21.45
C GLY A 321 -23.36 -24.96 -20.22
N SER A 322 -24.01 -25.67 -19.30
CA SER A 322 -23.36 -26.18 -18.08
C SER A 322 -22.31 -27.23 -18.43
N GLY A 323 -21.14 -27.12 -17.82
CA GLY A 323 -20.08 -28.13 -18.01
C GLY A 323 -20.47 -29.50 -17.47
N ASP A 324 -20.02 -30.56 -18.14
CA ASP A 324 -20.14 -31.93 -17.68
C ASP A 324 -18.80 -32.47 -17.20
N LEU A 325 -18.63 -32.53 -15.87
CA LEU A 325 -17.39 -33.00 -15.24
C LEU A 325 -17.11 -34.48 -15.60
N ALA A 326 -18.12 -35.31 -15.72
CA ALA A 326 -17.95 -36.74 -16.07
C ALA A 326 -17.46 -36.90 -17.52
N ALA A 327 -18.03 -36.10 -18.44
CA ALA A 327 -17.57 -36.04 -19.82
C ALA A 327 -16.12 -35.50 -19.91
N LEU A 328 -15.80 -34.47 -19.14
CA LEU A 328 -14.43 -33.88 -19.11
C LEU A 328 -13.39 -34.90 -18.62
N LEU A 329 -13.68 -35.61 -17.51
CA LEU A 329 -12.80 -36.64 -16.95
C LEU A 329 -12.55 -37.80 -17.93
N ARG A 330 -13.51 -38.10 -18.80
CA ARG A 330 -13.43 -39.17 -19.80
C ARG A 330 -13.00 -38.71 -21.18
N SER A 331 -12.81 -37.41 -21.40
CA SER A 331 -12.58 -36.82 -22.71
C SER A 331 -11.30 -37.32 -23.42
N ARG A 332 -10.31 -37.78 -22.66
CA ARG A 332 -9.02 -38.30 -23.19
C ARG A 332 -8.93 -39.85 -23.12
N GLY A 333 -10.03 -40.51 -22.99
CA GLY A 333 -10.09 -41.96 -22.86
C GLY A 333 -10.07 -42.43 -21.39
N THR A 334 -10.61 -43.60 -21.16
CA THR A 334 -10.58 -44.27 -19.85
C THR A 334 -10.03 -45.69 -20.07
N TRP A 335 -9.36 -46.23 -19.07
CA TRP A 335 -8.98 -47.65 -19.04
C TRP A 335 -9.73 -48.34 -17.90
N GLN A 336 -9.98 -49.60 -18.08
CA GLN A 336 -10.48 -50.48 -17.00
C GLN A 336 -9.27 -51.12 -16.30
N VAL A 337 -9.32 -51.17 -14.99
CA VAL A 337 -8.34 -51.86 -14.14
C VAL A 337 -8.83 -53.26 -13.86
#